data_1ddc5d0d790deb305ad869011c004db5
#
_entry.id   1ddc5d0d790deb305ad869011c004db5
#
_cell.length_a   1.000
_cell.length_b   1.000
_cell.length_c   1.000
_cell.angle_alpha   90.00
_cell.angle_beta   90.00
_cell.angle_gamma   90.00
#
_symmetry.space_group_name_H-M   'P 1'
#
loop_
_entity.id
_entity.type
_entity.pdbx_description
1 polymer ?
#
loop_
_entity_poly.entity_id
_entity_poly.type
_entity_poly.pdbx_seq_one_letter_code
_entity_poly.pdbx_strand_id
1 'polypeptide(L)'
;MSAIIDALTARDDLDGSRVAVGGISYGGLFAIRTAAADARVRAVFQVSSWYTPAGRFAAMDDLTRPGQYLHHGPDPAANMAAITLAGVCGRAAVPLLQVYGGDDPGSPPSHAERIAAEYGGPVTTVVYPDGVHILNNVWHQARPLIADWLADTL
;
A
#
# COMPACT_ATOMS: atom_id res chain seq x y z
N MET A 1 13.69 -0.26 2.01
CA MET A 1 13.26 -0.47 0.62
C MET A 1 14.32 0.02 -0.37
N SER A 2 14.87 1.24 -0.25
CA SER A 2 15.89 1.76 -1.20
C SER A 2 17.09 0.85 -1.40
N ALA A 3 17.62 0.21 -0.35
CA ALA A 3 18.71 -0.77 -0.49
C ALA A 3 18.37 -2.00 -1.38
N ILE A 4 17.07 -2.37 -1.44
CA ILE A 4 16.63 -3.42 -2.38
C ILE A 4 16.62 -2.86 -3.80
N ILE A 5 16.18 -1.62 -3.98
CA ILE A 5 16.22 -0.94 -5.29
C ILE A 5 17.68 -0.80 -5.75
N ASP A 6 18.62 -0.42 -4.85
CA ASP A 6 20.06 -0.37 -5.16
C ASP A 6 20.57 -1.70 -5.72
N ALA A 7 20.23 -2.81 -5.04
CA ALA A 7 20.66 -4.15 -5.45
C ALA A 7 20.03 -4.58 -6.78
N LEU A 8 18.76 -4.22 -7.05
CA LEU A 8 18.08 -4.53 -8.29
C LEU A 8 18.60 -3.71 -9.46
N THR A 9 18.81 -2.40 -9.28
CA THR A 9 19.29 -1.51 -10.35
C THR A 9 20.77 -1.69 -10.69
N ALA A 10 21.53 -2.37 -9.83
CA ALA A 10 22.90 -2.76 -10.11
C ALA A 10 23.04 -4.05 -10.97
N ARG A 11 21.92 -4.70 -11.34
CA ARG A 11 21.91 -5.91 -12.16
C ARG A 11 21.81 -5.55 -13.63
N ASP A 12 22.65 -6.17 -14.46
CA ASP A 12 22.68 -5.96 -15.91
C ASP A 12 21.50 -6.65 -16.65
N ASP A 13 20.85 -7.62 -15.99
CA ASP A 13 19.71 -8.36 -16.54
C ASP A 13 18.33 -7.73 -16.24
N LEU A 14 18.30 -6.59 -15.54
CA LEU A 14 17.08 -5.86 -15.19
C LEU A 14 17.11 -4.43 -15.74
N ASP A 15 15.93 -3.95 -16.16
CA ASP A 15 15.78 -2.56 -16.54
C ASP A 15 15.55 -1.68 -15.28
N GLY A 16 16.63 -1.13 -14.74
CA GLY A 16 16.59 -0.26 -13.58
C GLY A 16 15.84 1.07 -13.78
N SER A 17 15.43 1.40 -15.00
CA SER A 17 14.61 2.58 -15.28
C SER A 17 13.09 2.34 -15.09
N ARG A 18 12.69 1.08 -14.95
CA ARG A 18 11.30 0.61 -14.86
C ARG A 18 11.00 -0.03 -13.49
N VAL A 19 11.21 0.71 -12.42
CA VAL A 19 11.01 0.21 -11.05
C VAL A 19 9.62 0.55 -10.55
N ALA A 20 8.80 -0.45 -10.30
CA ALA A 20 7.58 -0.30 -9.51
C ALA A 20 7.78 -0.83 -8.08
N VAL A 21 7.09 -0.24 -7.13
CA VAL A 21 6.98 -0.78 -5.78
C VAL A 21 5.52 -1.06 -5.47
N GLY A 22 5.27 -2.20 -4.84
CA GLY A 22 3.92 -2.57 -4.50
C GLY A 22 3.81 -3.25 -3.15
N GLY A 23 2.59 -3.29 -2.63
CA GLY A 23 2.36 -3.96 -1.38
C GLY A 23 0.91 -4.16 -1.03
N ILE A 24 0.72 -5.07 -0.09
CA ILE A 24 -0.59 -5.48 0.42
C ILE A 24 -0.66 -5.03 1.87
N SER A 25 -1.81 -4.49 2.30
CA SER A 25 -2.04 -4.09 3.68
C SER A 25 -0.97 -3.07 4.13
N TYR A 26 -0.20 -3.31 5.19
CA TYR A 26 0.96 -2.46 5.57
C TYR A 26 1.97 -2.24 4.44
N GLY A 27 2.18 -3.27 3.61
CA GLY A 27 3.09 -3.18 2.47
C GLY A 27 2.72 -2.08 1.49
N GLY A 28 1.42 -1.84 1.27
CA GLY A 28 0.94 -0.77 0.41
C GLY A 28 1.25 0.62 0.95
N LEU A 29 1.06 0.83 2.27
CA LEU A 29 1.44 2.08 2.93
C LEU A 29 2.96 2.33 2.80
N PHE A 30 3.78 1.31 3.01
CA PHE A 30 5.23 1.43 2.85
C PHE A 30 5.65 1.62 1.39
N ALA A 31 4.91 1.07 0.41
CA ALA A 31 5.16 1.31 -1.01
C ALA A 31 4.99 2.81 -1.36
N ILE A 32 3.91 3.44 -0.92
CA ILE A 32 3.67 4.89 -1.10
C ILE A 32 4.78 5.71 -0.43
N ARG A 33 5.15 5.36 0.81
CA ARG A 33 6.26 6.05 1.51
C ARG A 33 7.60 5.89 0.78
N THR A 34 7.83 4.75 0.15
CA THR A 34 9.05 4.51 -0.64
C THR A 34 9.07 5.41 -1.87
N ALA A 35 7.97 5.49 -2.61
CA ALA A 35 7.87 6.37 -3.79
C ALA A 35 8.01 7.85 -3.43
N ALA A 36 7.53 8.26 -2.25
CA ALA A 36 7.71 9.62 -1.75
C ALA A 36 9.17 9.96 -1.36
N ALA A 37 10.03 8.94 -1.21
CA ALA A 37 11.42 9.09 -0.73
C ALA A 37 12.48 8.67 -1.76
N ASP A 38 12.12 7.93 -2.82
CA ASP A 38 13.06 7.39 -3.79
C ASP A 38 12.58 7.68 -5.22
N ALA A 39 13.26 8.62 -5.89
CA ALA A 39 12.90 9.10 -7.23
C ALA A 39 13.08 8.05 -8.35
N ARG A 40 13.69 6.89 -8.05
CA ARG A 40 13.81 5.78 -9.02
C ARG A 40 12.52 5.01 -9.18
N VAL A 41 11.61 5.09 -8.22
CA VAL A 41 10.28 4.49 -8.34
C VAL A 41 9.50 5.20 -9.45
N ARG A 42 8.90 4.42 -10.34
CA ARG A 42 8.13 4.92 -11.50
C ARG A 42 6.65 4.65 -11.40
N ALA A 43 6.25 3.65 -10.61
CA ALA A 43 4.86 3.33 -10.37
C ALA A 43 4.67 2.71 -8.99
N VAL A 44 3.48 2.85 -8.42
CA VAL A 44 3.10 2.24 -7.15
C VAL A 44 1.80 1.47 -7.34
N PHE A 45 1.71 0.27 -6.77
CA PHE A 45 0.40 -0.35 -6.54
C PHE A 45 0.23 -0.72 -5.06
N GLN A 46 -1.00 -0.67 -4.59
CA GLN A 46 -1.34 -1.12 -3.25
C GLN A 46 -2.67 -1.86 -3.22
N VAL A 47 -2.78 -2.82 -2.30
CA VAL A 47 -3.98 -3.62 -2.11
C VAL A 47 -4.39 -3.56 -0.64
N SER A 48 -5.64 -3.17 -0.37
CA SER A 48 -6.22 -3.12 0.98
C SER A 48 -5.32 -2.41 2.00
N SER A 49 -4.75 -1.28 1.63
CA SER A 49 -3.83 -0.53 2.49
C SER A 49 -4.54 0.56 3.30
N TRP A 50 -3.79 1.24 4.13
CA TRP A 50 -4.31 2.32 4.98
C TRP A 50 -3.64 3.66 4.65
N TYR A 51 -4.41 4.73 4.82
CA TYR A 51 -3.83 6.05 5.01
C TYR A 51 -3.10 6.12 6.36
N THR A 52 -3.70 5.53 7.39
CA THR A 52 -3.11 5.29 8.72
C THR A 52 -3.81 4.11 9.38
N PRO A 53 -3.08 3.23 10.09
CA PRO A 53 -3.68 2.20 10.92
C PRO A 53 -4.11 2.72 12.32
N ALA A 54 -4.11 4.04 12.55
CA ALA A 54 -4.57 4.63 13.80
C ALA A 54 -6.00 4.17 14.14
N GLY A 55 -6.24 3.82 15.38
CA GLY A 55 -7.52 3.28 15.86
C GLY A 55 -7.74 1.79 15.59
N ARG A 56 -6.99 1.17 14.67
CA ARG A 56 -7.15 -0.24 14.34
C ARG A 56 -6.89 -1.17 15.53
N PHE A 57 -5.92 -0.85 16.37
CA PHE A 57 -5.61 -1.66 17.56
C PHE A 57 -6.83 -1.81 18.49
N ALA A 58 -7.57 -0.74 18.71
CA ALA A 58 -8.76 -0.75 19.54
C ALA A 58 -9.92 -1.57 18.93
N ALA A 59 -9.97 -1.67 17.59
CA ALA A 59 -10.98 -2.41 16.86
C ALA A 59 -10.62 -3.89 16.66
N MET A 60 -9.42 -4.33 17.05
CA MET A 60 -9.00 -5.74 16.96
C MET A 60 -9.68 -6.59 18.02
N ASP A 61 -9.98 -7.82 17.63
CA ASP A 61 -10.45 -8.85 18.56
C ASP A 61 -9.35 -9.33 19.53
N ASP A 62 -9.75 -10.12 20.53
CA ASP A 62 -8.86 -10.59 21.59
C ASP A 62 -7.86 -11.66 21.10
N LEU A 63 -8.07 -12.25 19.93
CA LEU A 63 -7.16 -13.24 19.33
C LEU A 63 -6.02 -12.55 18.56
N THR A 64 -6.34 -11.46 17.84
CA THR A 64 -5.36 -10.75 16.98
C THR A 64 -4.58 -9.69 17.74
N ARG A 65 -5.18 -9.04 18.74
CA ARG A 65 -4.57 -7.96 19.52
C ARG A 65 -3.24 -8.33 20.19
N PRO A 66 -3.06 -9.51 20.83
CA PRO A 66 -1.79 -9.87 21.45
C PRO A 66 -0.60 -9.90 20.49
N GLY A 67 -0.81 -10.34 19.24
CA GLY A 67 0.23 -10.36 18.22
C GLY A 67 0.80 -8.98 17.88
N GLN A 68 0.02 -7.92 18.12
CA GLN A 68 0.48 -6.55 17.83
C GLN A 68 1.60 -6.09 18.76
N TYR A 69 1.70 -6.62 19.97
CA TYR A 69 2.81 -6.32 20.89
C TYR A 69 4.14 -6.85 20.37
N LEU A 70 4.13 -7.96 19.62
CA LEU A 70 5.35 -8.48 18.96
C LEU A 70 5.79 -7.58 17.80
N HIS A 71 4.83 -7.03 17.04
CA HIS A 71 5.14 -6.24 15.85
C HIS A 71 5.35 -4.76 16.14
N HIS A 72 4.66 -4.22 17.13
CA HIS A 72 4.62 -2.79 17.42
C HIS A 72 5.17 -2.43 18.81
N GLY A 73 5.72 -3.39 19.57
CA GLY A 73 6.31 -3.16 20.88
C GLY A 73 5.28 -2.90 22.00
N PRO A 74 5.72 -2.30 23.11
CA PRO A 74 4.91 -2.22 24.34
C PRO A 74 3.69 -1.30 24.24
N ASP A 75 3.67 -0.37 23.28
CA ASP A 75 2.52 0.51 23.02
C ASP A 75 2.09 0.40 21.55
N PRO A 76 1.39 -0.69 21.17
CA PRO A 76 0.97 -0.90 19.79
C PRO A 76 0.03 0.20 19.28
N ALA A 77 -0.84 0.73 20.12
CA ALA A 77 -1.80 1.76 19.71
C ALA A 77 -1.09 3.05 19.27
N ALA A 78 -0.16 3.55 20.07
CA ALA A 78 0.63 4.74 19.74
C ALA A 78 1.54 4.51 18.55
N ASN A 79 2.23 3.35 18.49
CA ASN A 79 3.16 3.03 17.41
C ASN A 79 2.43 2.83 16.08
N MET A 80 1.26 2.21 16.06
CA MET A 80 0.40 2.13 14.87
C MET A 80 -0.10 3.52 14.43
N ALA A 81 -0.47 4.38 15.37
CA ALA A 81 -0.89 5.74 15.06
C ALA A 81 0.22 6.60 14.46
N ALA A 82 1.48 6.34 14.81
CA ALA A 82 2.64 7.03 14.24
C ALA A 82 2.93 6.59 12.78
N ILE A 83 2.40 5.45 12.34
CA ILE A 83 2.50 4.99 10.96
C ILE A 83 1.39 5.67 10.14
N THR A 84 1.74 6.70 9.38
CA THR A 84 0.77 7.48 8.62
C THR A 84 1.33 7.94 7.26
N LEU A 85 0.43 8.21 6.31
CA LEU A 85 0.74 8.88 5.05
C LEU A 85 0.57 10.41 5.13
N ALA A 86 0.08 10.94 6.26
CA ALA A 86 -0.06 12.38 6.48
C ALA A 86 1.28 13.10 6.27
N GLY A 87 1.28 14.15 5.45
CA GLY A 87 2.47 14.92 5.11
C GLY A 87 3.51 14.18 4.25
N VAL A 88 3.23 12.93 3.85
CA VAL A 88 4.09 12.10 3.01
C VAL A 88 3.45 11.85 1.65
N CYS A 89 2.15 11.59 1.63
CA CYS A 89 1.39 11.13 0.48
C CYS A 89 1.54 12.05 -0.74
N GLY A 90 1.43 13.35 -0.55
CA GLY A 90 1.55 14.37 -1.61
C GLY A 90 2.93 14.51 -2.24
N ARG A 91 3.96 13.88 -1.66
CA ARG A 91 5.32 13.89 -2.25
C ARG A 91 5.55 12.77 -3.26
N ALA A 92 4.70 11.75 -3.25
CA ALA A 92 4.73 10.68 -4.24
C ALA A 92 3.99 11.15 -5.50
N ALA A 93 4.70 11.42 -6.59
CA ALA A 93 4.17 12.04 -7.81
C ALA A 93 4.06 11.05 -9.00
N VAL A 94 4.35 9.78 -8.79
CA VAL A 94 4.26 8.72 -9.81
C VAL A 94 2.85 8.12 -9.87
N PRO A 95 2.46 7.43 -10.96
CA PRO A 95 1.16 6.76 -11.01
C PRO A 95 0.94 5.78 -9.85
N LEU A 96 -0.26 5.80 -9.27
CA LEU A 96 -0.70 4.90 -8.19
C LEU A 96 -1.93 4.11 -8.65
N LEU A 97 -1.84 2.78 -8.57
CA LEU A 97 -2.99 1.90 -8.57
C LEU A 97 -3.32 1.50 -7.14
N GLN A 98 -4.55 1.73 -6.72
CA GLN A 98 -5.06 1.25 -5.44
C GLN A 98 -6.28 0.34 -5.63
N VAL A 99 -6.21 -0.85 -5.02
CA VAL A 99 -7.24 -1.88 -5.17
C VAL A 99 -7.78 -2.25 -3.79
N TYR A 100 -9.09 -2.17 -3.62
CA TYR A 100 -9.76 -2.40 -2.34
C TYR A 100 -10.89 -3.41 -2.45
N GLY A 101 -11.19 -4.04 -1.33
CA GLY A 101 -12.42 -4.80 -1.14
C GLY A 101 -13.51 -3.93 -0.51
N GLY A 102 -14.74 -4.04 -1.01
CA GLY A 102 -15.90 -3.36 -0.43
C GLY A 102 -16.31 -3.96 0.91
N ASP A 103 -16.14 -5.28 1.08
CA ASP A 103 -16.40 -6.04 2.29
C ASP A 103 -15.15 -6.18 3.18
N ASP A 104 -14.30 -5.16 3.21
CA ASP A 104 -13.10 -5.13 4.04
C ASP A 104 -13.24 -4.15 5.21
N PRO A 105 -13.75 -4.58 6.37
CA PRO A 105 -13.86 -3.69 7.53
C PRO A 105 -12.49 -3.31 8.12
N GLY A 106 -11.45 -4.08 7.79
CA GLY A 106 -10.09 -3.82 8.26
C GLY A 106 -9.38 -2.71 7.48
N SER A 107 -9.76 -2.52 6.21
CA SER A 107 -9.22 -1.49 5.33
C SER A 107 -10.30 -1.00 4.36
N PRO A 108 -11.31 -0.26 4.87
CA PRO A 108 -12.43 0.19 4.05
C PRO A 108 -11.99 1.16 2.94
N PRO A 109 -12.76 1.25 1.83
CA PRO A 109 -12.45 2.14 0.69
C PRO A 109 -12.27 3.62 1.05
N SER A 110 -12.75 4.08 2.20
CA SER A 110 -12.51 5.45 2.70
C SER A 110 -11.01 5.80 2.87
N HIS A 111 -10.15 4.79 3.08
CA HIS A 111 -8.70 5.00 3.03
C HIS A 111 -8.22 5.31 1.61
N ALA A 112 -8.80 4.67 0.58
CA ALA A 112 -8.50 4.98 -0.82
C ALA A 112 -8.88 6.40 -1.19
N GLU A 113 -10.06 6.84 -0.77
CA GLU A 113 -10.56 8.20 -1.01
C GLU A 113 -9.61 9.24 -0.42
N ARG A 114 -9.18 9.01 0.81
CA ARG A 114 -8.25 9.91 1.49
C ARG A 114 -6.86 9.93 0.85
N ILE A 115 -6.35 8.77 0.46
CA ILE A 115 -5.07 8.68 -0.27
C ILE A 115 -5.20 9.44 -1.58
N ALA A 116 -6.25 9.21 -2.37
CA ALA A 116 -6.46 9.86 -3.66
C ALA A 116 -6.56 11.39 -3.54
N ALA A 117 -7.18 11.89 -2.47
CA ALA A 117 -7.32 13.33 -2.22
C ALA A 117 -5.99 14.03 -1.91
N GLU A 118 -5.01 13.33 -1.35
CA GLU A 118 -3.74 13.91 -0.90
C GLU A 118 -2.54 13.48 -1.77
N TYR A 119 -2.69 12.50 -2.66
CA TYR A 119 -1.60 11.95 -3.47
C TYR A 119 -1.14 12.95 -4.54
N GLY A 120 0.19 13.04 -4.74
CA GLY A 120 0.79 14.04 -5.64
C GLY A 120 0.79 13.68 -7.12
N GLY A 121 0.43 12.46 -7.49
CA GLY A 121 0.43 11.95 -8.87
C GLY A 121 -0.94 11.43 -9.31
N PRO A 122 -1.03 10.83 -10.51
CA PRO A 122 -2.26 10.21 -10.99
C PRO A 122 -2.65 9.01 -10.13
N VAL A 123 -3.95 8.87 -9.81
CA VAL A 123 -4.48 7.77 -9.02
C VAL A 123 -5.57 7.03 -9.79
N THR A 124 -5.41 5.71 -9.88
CA THR A 124 -6.46 4.78 -10.34
C THR A 124 -6.95 3.99 -9.14
N THR A 125 -8.25 4.03 -8.86
CA THR A 125 -8.88 3.29 -7.77
C THR A 125 -9.82 2.23 -8.32
N VAL A 126 -9.66 0.99 -7.88
CA VAL A 126 -10.56 -0.12 -8.19
C VAL A 126 -11.07 -0.72 -6.89
N VAL A 127 -12.38 -0.86 -6.79
CA VAL A 127 -13.05 -1.49 -5.64
C VAL A 127 -13.82 -2.71 -6.14
N TYR A 128 -13.52 -3.86 -5.56
CA TYR A 128 -14.31 -5.08 -5.76
C TYR A 128 -15.39 -5.13 -4.69
N PRO A 129 -16.69 -4.98 -5.03
CA PRO A 129 -17.76 -4.80 -4.03
C PRO A 129 -17.77 -5.89 -2.97
N ASP A 130 -17.63 -7.15 -3.37
CA ASP A 130 -17.63 -8.33 -2.49
C ASP A 130 -16.23 -8.74 -2.02
N GLY A 131 -15.21 -7.92 -2.31
CA GLY A 131 -13.82 -8.21 -1.95
C GLY A 131 -13.62 -8.10 -0.43
N VAL A 132 -13.00 -9.12 0.17
CA VAL A 132 -12.59 -9.11 1.59
C VAL A 132 -11.17 -8.56 1.73
N HIS A 133 -10.67 -8.46 2.96
CA HIS A 133 -9.30 -7.98 3.22
C HIS A 133 -8.27 -8.70 2.35
N ILE A 134 -7.37 -7.92 1.74
CA ILE A 134 -6.35 -8.34 0.78
C ILE A 134 -6.87 -9.08 -0.45
N LEU A 135 -8.18 -9.02 -0.71
CA LEU A 135 -8.86 -9.58 -1.90
C LEU A 135 -8.72 -11.10 -2.04
N ASN A 136 -8.57 -11.85 -0.94
CA ASN A 136 -8.35 -13.29 -0.97
C ASN A 136 -9.38 -14.05 -1.81
N ASN A 137 -10.64 -13.61 -1.79
CA ASN A 137 -11.73 -14.23 -2.53
C ASN A 137 -11.79 -13.85 -4.02
N VAL A 138 -11.13 -12.76 -4.42
CA VAL A 138 -11.14 -12.23 -5.79
C VAL A 138 -9.75 -12.02 -6.40
N TRP A 139 -8.72 -12.66 -5.85
CA TRP A 139 -7.34 -12.55 -6.35
C TRP A 139 -7.18 -12.95 -7.82
N HIS A 140 -8.00 -13.88 -8.30
CA HIS A 140 -8.00 -14.29 -9.71
C HIS A 140 -8.39 -13.14 -10.67
N GLN A 141 -9.05 -12.10 -10.16
CA GLN A 141 -9.38 -10.86 -10.91
C GLN A 141 -8.35 -9.76 -10.63
N ALA A 142 -7.96 -9.57 -9.38
CA ALA A 142 -7.09 -8.47 -8.98
C ALA A 142 -5.65 -8.61 -9.50
N ARG A 143 -5.11 -9.84 -9.56
CA ARG A 143 -3.74 -10.06 -10.06
C ARG A 143 -3.55 -9.70 -11.53
N PRO A 144 -4.39 -10.17 -12.47
CA PRO A 144 -4.30 -9.73 -13.86
C PRO A 144 -4.43 -8.23 -14.01
N LEU A 145 -5.40 -7.60 -13.33
CA LEU A 145 -5.58 -6.15 -13.37
C LEU A 145 -4.31 -5.39 -12.95
N ILE A 146 -3.63 -5.83 -11.88
CA ILE A 146 -2.38 -5.22 -11.42
C ILE A 146 -1.27 -5.43 -12.45
N ALA A 147 -1.16 -6.63 -13.02
CA ALA A 147 -0.14 -6.96 -14.02
C ALA A 147 -0.31 -6.14 -15.30
N ASP A 148 -1.54 -6.06 -15.82
CA ASP A 148 -1.87 -5.29 -17.02
C ASP A 148 -1.60 -3.79 -16.78
N TRP A 149 -2.05 -3.25 -15.65
CA TRP A 149 -1.81 -1.86 -15.29
C TRP A 149 -0.30 -1.54 -15.19
N LEU A 150 0.49 -2.43 -14.61
CA LEU A 150 1.96 -2.25 -14.54
C LEU A 150 2.59 -2.28 -15.94
N ALA A 151 2.14 -3.19 -16.82
CA ALA A 151 2.65 -3.28 -18.19
C ALA A 151 2.33 -2.02 -19.00
N ASP A 152 1.17 -1.42 -18.79
CA ASP A 152 0.75 -0.19 -19.48
C ASP A 152 1.42 1.07 -18.91
N THR A 153 1.85 1.03 -17.64
CA THR A 153 2.39 2.20 -16.93
C THR A 153 3.91 2.32 -17.01
N LEU A 154 4.62 1.21 -17.09
CA LEU A 154 6.08 1.12 -17.11
C LEU A 154 6.62 0.91 -18.52
#